data_33dfe0c3e9693c4f81df8a7a1147ab7d
#
_entry.id   33dfe0c3e9693c4f81df8a7a1147ab7d
#
_cell.length_a   1.000
_cell.length_b   1.000
_cell.length_c   1.000
_cell.angle_alpha   90.00
_cell.angle_beta   90.00
_cell.angle_gamma   90.00
#
_symmetry.space_group_name_H-M   'P 1'
#
loop_
_entity.id
_entity.type
_entity.pdbx_description
1 polymer ?
#
loop_
_entity_poly.entity_id
_entity_poly.type
_entity_poly.pdbx_seq_one_letter_code
_entity_poly.pdbx_strand_id
1 'polypeptide(L)'
;GSASLAKDSTWLTAHKDRTHRMYERSKNHPAIVIWSLGNEAGNGINFERTYDWLKSVEKTRPVQYERAELNYNTDIYCRMYRSVDEIKAYVAKKDIYRPFILCEYLHAMGNSCGGLKEYWDVFENEPMAQGGSVWDWVDQSFREIDENGKWYWTYGGDYGPEGIPSFGNFCCNGLVGADREPHPHLLEVKKVYQNIKTTLLDRQNMKLRIKNWYDFSNLNEYIFHWNVTTDSGERLAEGTNVLDCEPHGTIDIQLGNVLLSKKDREAYLNVSWTRKEDSPMIAKDWEVAYDQFILPGYKNSTAHRPQKAGETTFTVDKQTGALASLSLDGRELLSTPVTLSLFRPATDNDNRDKNGVRLWRKAGLDNITQKVVSLKEGKNSTTARVEVLNAKGQKVGTADFIYALDRNGALKVNTTFEPDTAIVKSMARLGLTFRVADTYDQVSYLGRGDNETYADRDQSGRIGLYRTTPERMFHYYVVPQSTGNRTDVRWAKFTNHSGEGIFVESNRTFQFSMIPFSDVLLEKARHINDLERDGMYTVHLDAEQAGVGTATCGPGVLPQYLVPVKKQGFGFTLYPIK
;
A
#
# COMPACT_ATOMS: atom_id res chain seq x y z
N GLY A 1 4.05 -20.04 28.69
CA GLY A 1 3.41 -20.18 29.97
C GLY A 1 3.99 -21.31 30.84
N SER A 2 3.58 -21.42 32.09
CA SER A 2 4.09 -22.42 33.00
C SER A 2 3.72 -23.87 32.62
N ALA A 3 2.68 -24.05 31.82
CA ALA A 3 2.18 -25.34 31.35
C ALA A 3 2.68 -25.77 29.98
N SER A 4 3.76 -25.13 29.48
CA SER A 4 4.35 -25.47 28.15
C SER A 4 5.05 -26.84 28.21
N LEU A 5 4.83 -27.68 27.19
CA LEU A 5 5.56 -28.94 27.00
C LEU A 5 7.08 -28.75 26.91
N ALA A 6 7.57 -27.57 26.56
CA ALA A 6 8.98 -27.21 26.59
C ALA A 6 9.66 -27.43 27.95
N LYS A 7 8.89 -27.36 29.05
CA LYS A 7 9.38 -27.49 30.45
C LYS A 7 9.15 -28.85 31.05
N ASP A 8 8.36 -29.69 30.43
CA ASP A 8 8.04 -31.04 30.93
C ASP A 8 9.05 -32.03 30.32
N SER A 9 10.00 -32.47 31.13
CA SER A 9 11.08 -33.37 30.70
C SER A 9 10.59 -34.72 30.17
N THR A 10 9.37 -35.15 30.48
CA THR A 10 8.76 -36.40 29.94
C THR A 10 8.59 -36.30 28.41
N TRP A 11 8.55 -35.07 27.84
CA TRP A 11 8.46 -34.81 26.40
C TRP A 11 9.80 -34.63 25.70
N LEU A 12 10.92 -34.78 26.42
CA LEU A 12 12.27 -34.55 25.86
C LEU A 12 12.55 -35.45 24.66
N THR A 13 12.21 -36.74 24.77
CA THR A 13 12.42 -37.69 23.66
C THR A 13 11.66 -37.27 22.40
N ALA A 14 10.43 -36.81 22.53
CA ALA A 14 9.62 -36.33 21.40
C ALA A 14 10.21 -35.06 20.76
N HIS A 15 10.72 -34.11 21.55
CA HIS A 15 11.40 -32.91 21.03
C HIS A 15 12.67 -33.29 20.27
N LYS A 16 13.53 -34.11 20.85
CA LYS A 16 14.77 -34.56 20.24
C LYS A 16 14.55 -35.36 18.97
N ASP A 17 13.58 -36.26 18.95
CA ASP A 17 13.26 -37.06 17.76
C ASP A 17 12.89 -36.18 16.56
N ARG A 18 12.09 -35.13 16.75
CA ARG A 18 11.73 -34.20 15.68
C ARG A 18 12.92 -33.44 15.12
N THR A 19 13.75 -32.91 15.99
CA THR A 19 14.97 -32.19 15.57
C THR A 19 15.99 -33.11 14.93
N HIS A 20 16.15 -34.33 15.46
CA HIS A 20 17.01 -35.36 14.88
C HIS A 20 16.58 -35.71 13.45
N ARG A 21 15.31 -36.00 13.25
CA ARG A 21 14.77 -36.32 11.91
C ARG A 21 14.89 -35.15 10.95
N MET A 22 14.62 -33.93 11.39
CA MET A 22 14.81 -32.73 10.58
C MET A 22 16.27 -32.61 10.13
N TYR A 23 17.21 -32.74 11.04
CA TYR A 23 18.64 -32.65 10.75
C TYR A 23 19.11 -33.77 9.81
N GLU A 24 18.84 -35.04 10.14
CA GLU A 24 19.30 -36.18 9.35
C GLU A 24 18.72 -36.18 7.93
N ARG A 25 17.46 -35.82 7.78
CA ARG A 25 16.81 -35.67 6.46
C ARG A 25 17.46 -34.57 5.62
N SER A 26 17.81 -33.45 6.25
CA SER A 26 18.05 -32.20 5.53
C SER A 26 19.49 -31.68 5.61
N LYS A 27 20.39 -32.31 6.37
CA LYS A 27 21.78 -31.85 6.59
C LYS A 27 22.60 -31.69 5.30
N ASN A 28 22.29 -32.45 4.25
CA ASN A 28 22.96 -32.41 2.97
C ASN A 28 22.38 -31.38 1.98
N HIS A 29 21.35 -30.63 2.35
CA HIS A 29 20.79 -29.59 1.51
C HIS A 29 21.54 -28.26 1.69
N PRO A 30 22.29 -27.79 0.66
CA PRO A 30 23.12 -26.59 0.78
C PRO A 30 22.28 -25.30 0.90
N ALA A 31 21.02 -25.33 0.48
CA ALA A 31 20.12 -24.18 0.62
C ALA A 31 19.69 -23.89 2.07
N ILE A 32 19.89 -24.85 2.98
CA ILE A 32 19.65 -24.63 4.41
C ILE A 32 20.84 -23.92 5.01
N VAL A 33 20.64 -22.69 5.46
CA VAL A 33 21.69 -21.85 6.05
C VAL A 33 21.53 -21.66 7.55
N ILE A 34 20.34 -21.86 8.10
CA ILE A 34 19.99 -21.71 9.52
C ILE A 34 19.07 -22.86 9.93
N TRP A 35 19.24 -23.42 11.11
CA TRP A 35 18.33 -24.37 11.71
C TRP A 35 17.41 -23.69 12.71
N SER A 36 16.11 -24.02 12.70
CA SER A 36 15.14 -23.55 13.69
C SER A 36 14.63 -24.72 14.53
N LEU A 37 14.60 -24.54 15.86
CA LEU A 37 14.15 -25.60 16.76
C LEU A 37 12.63 -25.75 16.86
N GLY A 38 11.87 -24.74 16.42
CA GLY A 38 10.41 -24.80 16.48
C GLY A 38 9.76 -23.42 16.42
N ASN A 39 8.44 -23.41 16.61
CA ASN A 39 7.61 -22.20 16.54
C ASN A 39 6.70 -22.11 17.79
N GLU A 40 6.78 -21.00 18.53
CA GLU A 40 5.85 -20.57 19.59
C GLU A 40 5.56 -21.59 20.71
N ALA A 41 6.45 -22.53 20.94
CA ALA A 41 6.22 -23.64 21.88
C ALA A 41 6.70 -23.36 23.32
N GLY A 42 7.07 -22.12 23.65
CA GLY A 42 7.69 -21.76 24.92
C GLY A 42 9.18 -22.13 24.96
N ASN A 43 9.89 -21.86 26.06
CA ASN A 43 11.30 -22.24 26.24
C ASN A 43 11.48 -22.98 27.57
N GLY A 44 12.44 -23.91 27.61
CA GLY A 44 12.78 -24.70 28.78
C GLY A 44 13.69 -25.86 28.44
N ILE A 45 13.81 -26.81 29.40
CA ILE A 45 14.78 -27.89 29.37
C ILE A 45 14.76 -28.71 28.06
N ASN A 46 13.60 -28.89 27.44
CA ASN A 46 13.52 -29.68 26.22
C ASN A 46 14.16 -28.97 25.02
N PHE A 47 13.97 -27.66 24.86
CA PHE A 47 14.64 -26.88 23.84
C PHE A 47 16.13 -26.65 24.13
N GLU A 48 16.51 -26.50 25.39
CA GLU A 48 17.90 -26.42 25.80
C GLU A 48 18.66 -27.70 25.41
N ARG A 49 18.14 -28.87 25.79
CA ARG A 49 18.72 -30.17 25.43
C ARG A 49 18.69 -30.46 23.93
N THR A 50 17.69 -29.97 23.23
CA THR A 50 17.60 -30.10 21.78
C THR A 50 18.65 -29.24 21.08
N TYR A 51 18.85 -28.01 21.56
CA TYR A 51 19.91 -27.11 21.09
C TYR A 51 21.30 -27.72 21.33
N ASP A 52 21.58 -28.17 22.55
CA ASP A 52 22.85 -28.80 22.92
C ASP A 52 23.17 -29.99 22.01
N TRP A 53 22.17 -30.84 21.75
CA TRP A 53 22.34 -31.98 20.85
C TRP A 53 22.64 -31.52 19.41
N LEU A 54 21.85 -30.58 18.86
CA LEU A 54 22.05 -30.12 17.48
C LEU A 54 23.44 -29.44 17.33
N LYS A 55 23.85 -28.62 18.27
CA LYS A 55 25.20 -28.01 18.30
C LYS A 55 26.33 -29.05 18.49
N SER A 56 26.02 -30.25 19.02
CA SER A 56 27.04 -31.32 19.13
C SER A 56 27.33 -31.95 17.77
N VAL A 57 26.36 -32.01 16.86
CA VAL A 57 26.47 -32.65 15.53
C VAL A 57 26.59 -31.67 14.37
N GLU A 58 26.10 -30.44 14.51
CA GLU A 58 26.17 -29.38 13.50
C GLU A 58 27.14 -28.27 13.97
N LYS A 59 28.22 -28.07 13.20
CA LYS A 59 29.28 -27.12 13.54
C LYS A 59 29.35 -25.92 12.58
N THR A 60 28.63 -25.99 11.45
CA THR A 60 28.80 -25.04 10.35
C THR A 60 27.67 -24.01 10.25
N ARG A 61 26.47 -24.38 10.66
CA ARG A 61 25.26 -23.54 10.54
C ARG A 61 24.77 -23.08 11.90
N PRO A 62 24.29 -21.83 12.02
CA PRO A 62 23.69 -21.34 13.26
C PRO A 62 22.35 -22.03 13.54
N VAL A 63 21.99 -22.05 14.82
CA VAL A 63 20.73 -22.58 15.33
C VAL A 63 19.95 -21.45 15.97
N GLN A 64 18.70 -21.24 15.57
CA GLN A 64 17.82 -20.24 16.15
C GLN A 64 16.61 -20.88 16.85
N TYR A 65 16.07 -20.16 17.82
CA TYR A 65 14.76 -20.41 18.41
C TYR A 65 14.17 -19.12 18.97
N GLU A 66 13.02 -18.71 18.49
CA GLU A 66 12.46 -17.37 18.79
C GLU A 66 12.07 -17.21 20.27
N ARG A 67 11.57 -18.29 20.94
CA ARG A 67 11.24 -18.26 22.38
C ARG A 67 12.46 -18.37 23.30
N ALA A 68 13.63 -18.66 22.76
CA ALA A 68 14.87 -18.57 23.53
C ALA A 68 15.27 -17.12 23.82
N GLU A 69 14.78 -16.17 23.03
CA GLU A 69 15.11 -14.75 23.16
C GLU A 69 16.63 -14.51 23.22
N LEU A 70 17.18 -14.13 24.38
CA LEU A 70 18.61 -13.96 24.64
C LEU A 70 19.20 -15.06 25.54
N ASN A 71 18.45 -16.15 25.82
CA ASN A 71 19.00 -17.29 26.53
C ASN A 71 20.07 -17.99 25.69
N TYR A 72 20.88 -18.86 26.31
CA TYR A 72 22.04 -19.46 25.64
C TYR A 72 21.69 -20.38 24.47
N ASN A 73 20.47 -20.91 24.44
CA ASN A 73 20.04 -21.92 23.48
C ASN A 73 19.50 -21.33 22.14
N THR A 74 20.16 -20.30 21.68
CA THR A 74 19.99 -19.74 20.33
C THR A 74 21.25 -18.96 19.90
N ASP A 75 21.67 -19.10 18.65
CA ASP A 75 22.79 -18.33 18.09
C ASP A 75 22.34 -16.95 17.56
N ILE A 76 21.05 -16.77 17.32
CA ILE A 76 20.45 -15.58 16.72
C ILE A 76 19.40 -15.03 17.68
N TYR A 77 19.34 -13.70 17.86
CA TYR A 77 18.21 -13.05 18.50
C TYR A 77 17.06 -13.00 17.50
N CYS A 78 16.25 -14.04 17.52
CA CYS A 78 15.16 -14.23 16.59
C CYS A 78 13.84 -13.78 17.24
N ARG A 79 13.07 -12.95 16.55
CA ARG A 79 11.79 -12.40 17.06
C ARG A 79 10.74 -12.42 15.98
N MET A 80 9.47 -12.24 16.39
CA MET A 80 8.32 -12.08 15.51
C MET A 80 7.77 -10.66 15.62
N TYR A 81 7.41 -10.05 14.52
CA TYR A 81 6.61 -8.83 14.41
C TYR A 81 7.10 -7.63 15.24
N ARG A 82 8.40 -7.54 15.49
CA ARG A 82 8.97 -6.37 16.18
C ARG A 82 8.93 -5.15 15.28
N SER A 83 8.62 -4.00 15.89
CA SER A 83 8.64 -2.73 15.19
C SER A 83 10.05 -2.31 14.79
N VAL A 84 10.14 -1.44 13.81
CA VAL A 84 11.42 -0.82 13.38
C VAL A 84 12.15 -0.17 14.55
N ASP A 85 11.42 0.51 15.46
CA ASP A 85 12.02 1.16 16.63
C ASP A 85 12.60 0.14 17.64
N GLU A 86 11.93 -1.01 17.84
CA GLU A 86 12.44 -2.08 18.69
C GLU A 86 13.72 -2.71 18.11
N ILE A 87 13.82 -2.85 16.77
CA ILE A 87 15.03 -3.33 16.10
C ILE A 87 16.16 -2.32 16.30
N LYS A 88 15.90 -1.04 16.02
CA LYS A 88 16.88 0.05 16.25
C LYS A 88 17.35 0.09 17.70
N ALA A 89 16.45 -0.06 18.65
CA ALA A 89 16.79 -0.10 20.07
C ALA A 89 17.66 -1.31 20.46
N TYR A 90 17.48 -2.45 19.77
CA TYR A 90 18.33 -3.62 19.98
C TYR A 90 19.74 -3.38 19.42
N VAL A 91 19.86 -3.01 18.14
CA VAL A 91 21.17 -2.84 17.47
C VAL A 91 22.00 -1.68 18.03
N ALA A 92 21.36 -0.72 18.68
CA ALA A 92 22.07 0.39 19.35
C ALA A 92 22.77 0.00 20.66
N LYS A 93 22.54 -1.21 21.19
CA LYS A 93 23.21 -1.69 22.42
C LYS A 93 24.69 -2.02 22.15
N LYS A 94 25.57 -1.66 23.08
CA LYS A 94 27.03 -1.82 22.91
C LYS A 94 27.53 -3.25 23.09
N ASP A 95 26.77 -4.10 23.76
CA ASP A 95 27.17 -5.44 24.22
C ASP A 95 26.48 -6.57 23.44
N ILE A 96 25.88 -6.26 22.29
CA ILE A 96 25.27 -7.28 21.45
C ILE A 96 26.33 -8.08 20.70
N TYR A 97 26.13 -9.39 20.64
CA TYR A 97 26.97 -10.32 19.88
C TYR A 97 26.17 -11.23 18.95
N ARG A 98 24.85 -11.24 19.10
CA ARG A 98 23.96 -12.02 18.25
C ARG A 98 23.33 -11.15 17.18
N PRO A 99 23.33 -11.59 15.92
CA PRO A 99 22.56 -10.91 14.88
C PRO A 99 21.05 -11.00 15.20
N PHE A 100 20.31 -10.01 14.73
CA PHE A 100 18.87 -9.94 14.84
C PHE A 100 18.22 -10.42 13.54
N ILE A 101 17.22 -11.32 13.64
CA ILE A 101 16.38 -11.76 12.52
C ILE A 101 14.93 -11.76 12.97
N LEU A 102 14.03 -11.27 12.11
CA LEU A 102 12.58 -11.48 12.23
C LEU A 102 12.21 -12.79 11.55
N CYS A 103 11.94 -13.86 12.32
CA CYS A 103 11.47 -15.12 11.73
C CYS A 103 10.06 -14.98 11.13
N GLU A 104 9.31 -14.00 11.58
CA GLU A 104 8.04 -13.57 10.99
C GLU A 104 7.93 -12.05 11.07
N TYR A 105 7.55 -11.42 9.98
CA TYR A 105 7.20 -10.00 9.95
C TYR A 105 6.27 -9.70 8.78
N LEU A 106 5.76 -8.48 8.72
CA LEU A 106 4.98 -7.98 7.60
C LEU A 106 3.79 -8.89 7.27
N HIS A 107 2.97 -9.20 8.30
CA HIS A 107 1.81 -10.08 8.15
C HIS A 107 0.93 -9.64 6.98
N ALA A 108 0.91 -10.45 5.92
CA ALA A 108 0.41 -10.06 4.59
C ALA A 108 -1.11 -10.27 4.41
N MET A 109 -1.87 -10.17 5.50
CA MET A 109 -3.30 -10.43 5.52
C MET A 109 -4.11 -9.28 4.89
N GLY A 110 -4.84 -9.57 3.82
CA GLY A 110 -5.65 -8.62 3.10
C GLY A 110 -4.84 -7.47 2.51
N ASN A 111 -5.38 -6.26 2.51
CA ASN A 111 -4.66 -5.06 2.09
C ASN A 111 -3.63 -4.66 3.16
N SER A 112 -2.38 -5.03 2.97
CA SER A 112 -1.33 -5.08 4.00
C SER A 112 0.05 -4.68 3.47
N CYS A 113 1.08 -5.00 4.27
CA CYS A 113 2.50 -4.81 3.98
C CYS A 113 2.95 -3.35 3.90
N GLY A 114 2.27 -2.45 4.62
CA GLY A 114 2.74 -1.07 4.83
C GLY A 114 3.99 -1.03 5.70
N GLY A 115 4.90 -0.09 5.41
CA GLY A 115 6.12 0.12 6.19
C GLY A 115 7.28 -0.83 5.88
N LEU A 116 7.23 -1.60 4.79
CA LEU A 116 8.30 -2.51 4.40
C LEU A 116 9.63 -1.80 4.15
N LYS A 117 9.56 -0.62 3.50
CA LYS A 117 10.76 0.19 3.23
C LYS A 117 11.51 0.53 4.52
N GLU A 118 10.81 0.92 5.57
CA GLU A 118 11.40 1.31 6.85
C GLU A 118 12.15 0.16 7.53
N TYR A 119 11.67 -1.07 7.40
CA TYR A 119 12.40 -2.27 7.85
C TYR A 119 13.69 -2.44 7.06
N TRP A 120 13.62 -2.34 5.73
CA TRP A 120 14.78 -2.54 4.86
C TRP A 120 15.79 -1.42 4.97
N ASP A 121 15.37 -0.18 5.27
CA ASP A 121 16.30 0.90 5.60
C ASP A 121 17.16 0.55 6.84
N VAL A 122 16.62 -0.22 7.80
CA VAL A 122 17.41 -0.72 8.94
C VAL A 122 18.28 -1.92 8.55
N PHE A 123 17.72 -2.91 7.86
CA PHE A 123 18.45 -4.12 7.49
C PHE A 123 19.67 -3.83 6.60
N GLU A 124 19.58 -2.82 5.73
CA GLU A 124 20.67 -2.43 4.85
C GLU A 124 21.75 -1.57 5.51
N ASN A 125 21.42 -0.87 6.60
CA ASN A 125 22.33 0.07 7.24
C ASN A 125 22.89 -0.41 8.60
N GLU A 126 22.29 -1.45 9.19
CA GLU A 126 22.66 -1.97 10.51
C GLU A 126 23.19 -3.40 10.41
N PRO A 127 24.50 -3.64 10.46
CA PRO A 127 25.10 -4.96 10.23
C PRO A 127 24.56 -6.08 11.13
N MET A 128 24.07 -5.74 12.32
CA MET A 128 23.48 -6.70 13.25
C MET A 128 22.01 -6.99 12.99
N ALA A 129 21.33 -6.26 12.09
CA ALA A 129 19.97 -6.52 11.64
C ALA A 129 20.01 -7.21 10.28
N GLN A 130 19.79 -8.53 10.25
CA GLN A 130 20.05 -9.38 9.09
C GLN A 130 18.85 -9.60 8.18
N GLY A 131 17.65 -9.13 8.55
CA GLY A 131 16.46 -9.25 7.72
C GLY A 131 15.29 -9.96 8.42
N GLY A 132 14.38 -10.47 7.63
CA GLY A 132 13.20 -11.18 8.11
C GLY A 132 12.50 -11.99 7.04
N SER A 133 11.57 -12.88 7.48
CA SER A 133 10.73 -13.69 6.62
C SER A 133 9.30 -13.17 6.68
N VAL A 134 8.74 -12.81 5.54
CA VAL A 134 7.33 -12.35 5.44
C VAL A 134 6.40 -13.50 5.83
N TRP A 135 5.42 -13.23 6.64
CA TRP A 135 4.33 -14.15 6.93
C TRP A 135 3.06 -13.71 6.18
N ASP A 136 2.62 -14.38 5.10
CA ASP A 136 3.09 -15.65 4.58
C ASP A 136 3.26 -15.57 3.05
N TRP A 137 3.51 -16.69 2.37
CA TRP A 137 3.68 -16.72 0.92
C TRP A 137 2.34 -16.80 0.18
N VAL A 138 1.41 -17.65 0.63
CA VAL A 138 0.17 -17.95 -0.09
C VAL A 138 -1.04 -17.94 0.83
N ASP A 139 -2.14 -17.34 0.38
CA ASP A 139 -3.44 -17.44 1.05
C ASP A 139 -3.88 -18.90 1.18
N GLN A 140 -4.27 -19.30 2.39
CA GLN A 140 -4.70 -20.67 2.68
C GLN A 140 -6.24 -20.75 2.58
N SER A 141 -6.74 -20.76 1.34
CA SER A 141 -8.17 -20.77 1.01
C SER A 141 -8.51 -21.89 0.05
N PHE A 142 -9.79 -22.31 0.05
CA PHE A 142 -10.35 -23.15 -1.00
C PHE A 142 -11.28 -22.32 -1.90
N ARG A 143 -11.38 -22.72 -3.16
CA ARG A 143 -12.29 -22.12 -4.13
C ARG A 143 -13.60 -22.90 -4.14
N GLU A 144 -14.70 -22.20 -3.85
CA GLU A 144 -16.05 -22.75 -3.88
C GLU A 144 -16.93 -21.97 -4.86
N ILE A 145 -18.11 -22.51 -5.14
CA ILE A 145 -19.11 -21.89 -6.00
C ILE A 145 -20.42 -21.85 -5.22
N ASP A 146 -21.04 -20.69 -5.13
CA ASP A 146 -22.34 -20.53 -4.47
C ASP A 146 -23.52 -21.08 -5.30
N GLU A 147 -24.71 -21.04 -4.74
CA GLU A 147 -25.96 -21.50 -5.38
C GLU A 147 -26.32 -20.74 -6.66
N ASN A 148 -25.76 -19.53 -6.85
CA ASN A 148 -25.95 -18.69 -8.03
C ASN A 148 -24.86 -18.90 -9.09
N GLY A 149 -23.92 -19.82 -8.86
CA GLY A 149 -22.82 -20.11 -9.75
C GLY A 149 -21.66 -19.12 -9.66
N LYS A 150 -21.63 -18.24 -8.64
CA LYS A 150 -20.54 -17.33 -8.39
C LYS A 150 -19.46 -18.02 -7.57
N TRP A 151 -18.20 -17.94 -7.99
CA TRP A 151 -17.08 -18.48 -7.24
C TRP A 151 -16.62 -17.51 -6.15
N TYR A 152 -16.06 -18.05 -5.08
CA TYR A 152 -15.48 -17.28 -3.99
C TYR A 152 -14.38 -18.08 -3.26
N TRP A 153 -13.60 -17.38 -2.47
CA TRP A 153 -12.60 -17.97 -1.57
C TRP A 153 -13.22 -18.19 -0.19
N THR A 154 -13.08 -19.41 0.33
CA THR A 154 -13.51 -19.76 1.67
C THR A 154 -12.40 -19.55 2.69
N TYR A 155 -12.78 -19.45 3.94
CA TYR A 155 -11.86 -19.34 5.07
C TYR A 155 -12.45 -19.95 6.36
N GLY A 156 -11.77 -19.77 7.52
CA GLY A 156 -12.22 -20.34 8.78
C GLY A 156 -13.61 -19.87 9.18
N GLY A 157 -14.49 -20.82 9.49
CA GLY A 157 -15.90 -20.61 9.83
C GLY A 157 -16.88 -20.92 8.71
N ASP A 158 -16.39 -21.09 7.46
CA ASP A 158 -17.25 -21.48 6.32
C ASP A 158 -17.61 -22.97 6.31
N TYR A 159 -16.87 -23.77 7.07
CA TYR A 159 -17.06 -25.22 7.17
C TYR A 159 -17.39 -25.67 8.60
N GLY A 160 -18.10 -26.78 8.70
CA GLY A 160 -18.49 -27.39 9.97
C GLY A 160 -19.81 -26.87 10.52
N PRO A 161 -20.16 -27.24 11.75
CA PRO A 161 -21.40 -26.80 12.37
C PRO A 161 -21.43 -25.30 12.62
N GLU A 162 -22.62 -24.71 12.55
CA GLU A 162 -22.82 -23.29 12.90
C GLU A 162 -22.29 -23.00 14.32
N GLY A 163 -21.54 -21.87 14.42
CA GLY A 163 -20.97 -21.43 15.70
C GLY A 163 -19.69 -22.16 16.15
N ILE A 164 -19.09 -22.99 15.28
CA ILE A 164 -17.78 -23.58 15.57
C ILE A 164 -16.73 -22.46 15.75
N PRO A 165 -15.92 -22.51 16.84
CA PRO A 165 -14.87 -21.51 17.03
C PRO A 165 -13.86 -21.50 15.87
N SER A 166 -13.60 -20.31 15.32
CA SER A 166 -12.65 -20.14 14.22
C SER A 166 -11.96 -18.77 14.31
N PHE A 167 -10.81 -18.63 13.65
CA PHE A 167 -10.11 -17.34 13.48
C PHE A 167 -10.50 -16.62 12.18
N GLY A 168 -11.57 -17.06 11.49
CA GLY A 168 -12.04 -16.45 10.25
C GLY A 168 -10.98 -16.50 9.17
N ASN A 169 -10.78 -15.37 8.49
CA ASN A 169 -9.82 -15.23 7.38
C ASN A 169 -8.36 -15.07 7.83
N PHE A 170 -8.00 -15.39 9.09
CA PHE A 170 -6.62 -15.23 9.58
C PHE A 170 -5.59 -16.11 8.83
N CYS A 171 -6.04 -17.17 8.17
CA CYS A 171 -5.22 -18.01 7.32
C CYS A 171 -4.98 -17.43 5.90
N CYS A 172 -5.66 -16.33 5.53
CA CYS A 172 -5.53 -15.66 4.25
C CYS A 172 -4.56 -14.48 4.38
N ASN A 173 -3.26 -14.80 4.46
CA ASN A 173 -2.18 -13.88 4.80
C ASN A 173 -1.00 -13.98 3.82
N GLY A 174 -1.29 -14.34 2.57
CA GLY A 174 -0.30 -14.57 1.53
C GLY A 174 0.14 -13.29 0.81
N LEU A 175 1.38 -13.32 0.29
CA LEU A 175 1.84 -12.39 -0.75
C LEU A 175 1.17 -12.67 -2.08
N VAL A 176 0.66 -13.89 -2.26
CA VAL A 176 -0.13 -14.33 -3.41
C VAL A 176 -1.44 -14.97 -2.94
N GLY A 177 -2.45 -14.92 -3.80
CA GLY A 177 -3.72 -15.61 -3.59
C GLY A 177 -3.57 -17.14 -3.56
N ALA A 178 -4.63 -17.84 -3.18
CA ALA A 178 -4.66 -19.30 -3.16
C ALA A 178 -4.46 -19.93 -4.57
N ASP A 179 -4.79 -19.19 -5.63
CA ASP A 179 -4.52 -19.50 -7.04
C ASP A 179 -3.12 -19.11 -7.53
N ARG A 180 -2.32 -18.48 -6.66
CA ARG A 180 -0.96 -17.96 -6.92
C ARG A 180 -0.92 -16.65 -7.69
N GLU A 181 -2.06 -15.98 -7.92
CA GLU A 181 -2.07 -14.64 -8.47
C GLU A 181 -1.47 -13.64 -7.47
N PRO A 182 -0.61 -12.72 -7.93
CA PRO A 182 0.02 -11.74 -7.06
C PRO A 182 -0.98 -10.80 -6.39
N HIS A 183 -0.86 -10.61 -5.07
CA HIS A 183 -1.45 -9.45 -4.42
C HIS A 183 -0.60 -8.18 -4.67
N PRO A 184 -1.19 -6.96 -4.60
CA PRO A 184 -0.47 -5.71 -4.83
C PRO A 184 0.79 -5.55 -3.99
N HIS A 185 0.79 -6.06 -2.77
CA HIS A 185 1.94 -5.98 -1.86
C HIS A 185 3.11 -6.90 -2.25
N LEU A 186 2.92 -7.93 -3.11
CA LEU A 186 4.05 -8.67 -3.67
C LEU A 186 4.93 -7.77 -4.56
N LEU A 187 4.32 -6.82 -5.28
CA LEU A 187 5.07 -5.86 -6.11
C LEU A 187 5.92 -4.92 -5.25
N GLU A 188 5.42 -4.56 -4.07
CA GLU A 188 6.19 -3.81 -3.08
C GLU A 188 7.39 -4.61 -2.56
N VAL A 189 7.19 -5.89 -2.24
CA VAL A 189 8.28 -6.81 -1.85
C VAL A 189 9.31 -6.92 -2.97
N LYS A 190 8.88 -7.12 -4.24
CA LYS A 190 9.78 -7.14 -5.39
C LYS A 190 10.65 -5.90 -5.47
N LYS A 191 10.05 -4.72 -5.27
CA LYS A 191 10.76 -3.44 -5.34
C LYS A 191 11.74 -3.26 -4.18
N VAL A 192 11.31 -3.49 -2.97
CA VAL A 192 12.13 -3.26 -1.78
C VAL A 192 13.26 -4.28 -1.68
N TYR A 193 13.02 -5.54 -2.08
CA TYR A 193 14.00 -6.64 -2.05
C TYR A 193 14.99 -6.63 -3.22
N GLN A 194 14.88 -5.71 -4.17
CA GLN A 194 15.81 -5.65 -5.31
C GLN A 194 17.26 -5.52 -4.85
N ASN A 195 18.16 -6.28 -5.47
CA ASN A 195 19.59 -6.32 -5.13
C ASN A 195 20.43 -5.26 -5.87
N ILE A 196 19.85 -4.50 -6.77
CA ILE A 196 20.53 -3.40 -7.44
C ILE A 196 19.79 -2.12 -7.06
N LYS A 197 20.50 -1.19 -6.41
CA LYS A 197 19.91 0.07 -5.97
C LYS A 197 20.61 1.26 -6.60
N THR A 198 19.82 2.17 -7.12
CA THR A 198 20.31 3.39 -7.76
C THR A 198 19.98 4.59 -6.89
N THR A 199 20.94 5.49 -6.72
CA THR A 199 20.77 6.77 -6.03
C THR A 199 21.15 7.90 -6.96
N LEU A 200 20.33 8.94 -7.06
CA LEU A 200 20.63 10.13 -7.84
C LEU A 200 21.48 11.08 -6.99
N LEU A 201 22.77 11.19 -7.32
CA LEU A 201 23.74 12.03 -6.61
C LEU A 201 23.68 13.49 -7.03
N ASP A 202 23.54 13.72 -8.34
CA ASP A 202 23.46 15.06 -8.93
C ASP A 202 22.38 15.09 -10.01
N ARG A 203 21.34 15.86 -9.74
CA ARG A 203 20.19 15.99 -10.65
C ARG A 203 20.49 16.80 -11.90
N GLN A 204 21.41 17.77 -11.82
CA GLN A 204 21.75 18.64 -12.94
C GLN A 204 22.64 17.93 -13.95
N ASN A 205 23.61 17.17 -13.43
CA ASN A 205 24.57 16.44 -14.23
C ASN A 205 24.18 14.98 -14.46
N MET A 206 23.00 14.55 -13.98
CA MET A 206 22.50 13.18 -14.11
C MET A 206 23.53 12.14 -13.61
N LYS A 207 24.16 12.43 -12.48
CA LYS A 207 25.13 11.52 -11.85
C LYS A 207 24.42 10.55 -10.93
N LEU A 208 24.64 9.26 -11.16
CA LEU A 208 24.04 8.16 -10.41
C LEU A 208 25.10 7.39 -9.65
N ARG A 209 24.72 6.89 -8.50
CA ARG A 209 25.43 5.85 -7.77
C ARG A 209 24.65 4.55 -7.81
N ILE A 210 25.30 3.47 -8.17
CA ILE A 210 24.75 2.14 -8.28
C ILE A 210 25.43 1.27 -7.24
N LYS A 211 24.65 0.64 -6.38
CA LYS A 211 25.08 -0.34 -5.39
C LYS A 211 24.65 -1.73 -5.82
N ASN A 212 25.61 -2.64 -5.92
CA ASN A 212 25.36 -4.06 -6.10
C ASN A 212 25.24 -4.74 -4.72
N TRP A 213 24.05 -5.23 -4.39
CA TRP A 213 23.79 -6.00 -3.17
C TRP A 213 23.79 -7.52 -3.39
N TYR A 214 24.04 -7.99 -4.60
CA TYR A 214 24.21 -9.41 -4.84
C TYR A 214 25.46 -9.94 -4.12
N ASP A 215 25.38 -11.18 -3.62
CA ASP A 215 26.51 -11.86 -2.98
C ASP A 215 27.43 -12.56 -4.00
N PHE A 216 26.91 -12.95 -5.17
CA PHE A 216 27.63 -13.80 -6.12
C PHE A 216 27.56 -13.30 -7.57
N SER A 217 26.69 -12.34 -7.91
CA SER A 217 26.49 -11.88 -9.30
C SER A 217 27.15 -10.53 -9.53
N ASN A 218 27.96 -10.42 -10.58
CA ASN A 218 28.46 -9.16 -11.10
C ASN A 218 27.36 -8.47 -11.93
N LEU A 219 27.31 -7.14 -11.93
CA LEU A 219 26.30 -6.38 -12.70
C LEU A 219 26.46 -6.50 -14.22
N ASN A 220 27.59 -7.01 -14.74
CA ASN A 220 27.78 -7.28 -16.17
C ASN A 220 26.89 -8.43 -16.71
N GLU A 221 26.21 -9.15 -15.83
CA GLU A 221 25.17 -10.12 -16.17
C GLU A 221 23.82 -9.47 -16.51
N TYR A 222 23.71 -8.17 -16.34
CA TYR A 222 22.48 -7.39 -16.52
C TYR A 222 22.71 -6.25 -17.53
N ILE A 223 21.60 -5.77 -18.11
CA ILE A 223 21.59 -4.58 -18.94
C ILE A 223 20.99 -3.44 -18.13
N PHE A 224 21.73 -2.37 -17.96
CA PHE A 224 21.24 -1.12 -17.40
C PHE A 224 20.55 -0.30 -18.50
N HIS A 225 19.29 0.04 -18.26
CA HIS A 225 18.48 0.93 -19.12
C HIS A 225 18.17 2.21 -18.37
N TRP A 226 18.18 3.33 -19.09
CA TRP A 226 17.67 4.57 -18.54
C TRP A 226 16.92 5.35 -19.60
N ASN A 227 15.92 6.11 -19.19
CA ASN A 227 15.25 7.08 -20.02
C ASN A 227 14.75 8.26 -19.19
N VAL A 228 14.56 9.39 -19.86
CA VAL A 228 13.89 10.56 -19.29
C VAL A 228 12.59 10.78 -20.01
N THR A 229 11.48 10.77 -19.25
CA THR A 229 10.13 11.02 -19.75
C THR A 229 9.55 12.25 -19.08
N THR A 230 8.66 12.96 -19.78
CA THR A 230 7.89 14.08 -19.22
C THR A 230 6.55 13.60 -18.65
N ASP A 231 5.88 14.48 -17.94
CA ASP A 231 4.48 14.31 -17.47
C ASP A 231 3.46 14.12 -18.61
N SER A 232 3.83 14.42 -19.86
CA SER A 232 3.03 14.12 -21.05
C SER A 232 3.38 12.78 -21.71
N GLY A 233 4.33 12.02 -21.13
CA GLY A 233 4.83 10.77 -21.69
C GLY A 233 5.83 10.95 -22.84
N GLU A 234 6.23 12.17 -23.18
CA GLU A 234 7.28 12.44 -24.15
C GLU A 234 8.62 11.91 -23.66
N ARG A 235 9.33 11.15 -24.49
CA ARG A 235 10.68 10.64 -24.18
C ARG A 235 11.72 11.64 -24.67
N LEU A 236 12.48 12.22 -23.75
CA LEU A 236 13.49 13.23 -24.04
C LEU A 236 14.87 12.64 -24.34
N ALA A 237 15.21 11.55 -23.70
CA ALA A 237 16.48 10.84 -23.87
C ALA A 237 16.36 9.40 -23.36
N GLU A 238 17.25 8.54 -23.83
CA GLU A 238 17.37 7.17 -23.37
C GLU A 238 18.77 6.61 -23.66
N GLY A 239 19.11 5.52 -22.99
CA GLY A 239 20.34 4.78 -23.24
C GLY A 239 20.37 3.44 -22.53
N THR A 240 21.32 2.61 -22.95
CA THR A 240 21.58 1.29 -22.36
C THR A 240 23.08 1.08 -22.19
N ASN A 241 23.46 0.41 -21.12
CA ASN A 241 24.86 0.07 -20.85
C ASN A 241 24.96 -1.30 -20.17
N VAL A 242 26.09 -1.95 -20.32
CA VAL A 242 26.50 -3.07 -19.45
C VAL A 242 27.57 -2.52 -18.52
N LEU A 243 27.35 -2.65 -17.23
CA LEU A 243 28.22 -2.10 -16.20
C LEU A 243 28.94 -3.23 -15.47
N ASP A 244 30.22 -3.04 -15.18
CA ASP A 244 31.02 -3.97 -14.42
C ASP A 244 31.08 -3.50 -12.96
N CYS A 245 30.44 -4.25 -12.06
CA CYS A 245 30.42 -3.98 -10.64
C CYS A 245 30.32 -5.29 -9.86
N GLU A 246 31.38 -5.62 -9.16
CA GLU A 246 31.49 -6.83 -8.36
C GLU A 246 30.43 -6.88 -7.26
N PRO A 247 30.12 -8.09 -6.72
CA PRO A 247 29.28 -8.26 -5.55
C PRO A 247 29.70 -7.30 -4.41
N HIS A 248 28.71 -6.70 -3.76
CA HIS A 248 28.86 -5.66 -2.74
C HIS A 248 29.58 -4.37 -3.20
N GLY A 249 29.93 -4.28 -4.49
CA GLY A 249 30.58 -3.10 -5.07
C GLY A 249 29.66 -1.89 -5.18
N THR A 250 30.27 -0.76 -5.49
CA THR A 250 29.57 0.51 -5.76
C THR A 250 30.27 1.21 -6.91
N ILE A 251 29.52 1.71 -7.88
CA ILE A 251 30.04 2.50 -8.99
C ILE A 251 29.25 3.79 -9.16
N ASP A 252 29.93 4.84 -9.55
CA ASP A 252 29.31 6.11 -9.95
C ASP A 252 29.36 6.22 -11.47
N ILE A 253 28.24 6.57 -12.08
CA ILE A 253 28.13 6.81 -13.51
C ILE A 253 27.53 8.17 -13.79
N GLN A 254 27.82 8.74 -14.93
CA GLN A 254 27.18 9.94 -15.41
C GLN A 254 26.45 9.63 -16.73
N LEU A 255 25.16 9.95 -16.76
CA LEU A 255 24.36 9.84 -17.97
C LEU A 255 24.64 11.04 -18.90
N GLY A 256 24.29 10.90 -20.17
CA GLY A 256 24.42 12.00 -21.13
C GLY A 256 23.60 13.23 -20.74
N ASN A 257 24.01 14.40 -21.21
CA ASN A 257 23.28 15.64 -20.95
C ASN A 257 21.87 15.59 -21.53
N VAL A 258 20.86 15.73 -20.69
CA VAL A 258 19.47 15.88 -21.08
C VAL A 258 19.09 17.35 -20.93
N LEU A 259 18.79 18.00 -22.05
CA LEU A 259 18.27 19.36 -22.02
C LEU A 259 16.78 19.30 -21.63
N LEU A 260 16.51 19.50 -20.36
CA LEU A 260 15.14 19.76 -19.90
C LEU A 260 14.72 21.12 -20.44
N SER A 261 13.74 21.13 -21.33
CA SER A 261 13.21 22.38 -21.86
C SER A 261 12.64 23.21 -20.70
N LYS A 262 12.91 24.52 -20.71
CA LYS A 262 12.39 25.47 -19.69
C LYS A 262 10.85 25.62 -19.69
N LYS A 263 10.14 24.84 -20.48
CA LYS A 263 8.67 24.81 -20.51
C LYS A 263 8.12 23.85 -19.46
N ASP A 264 8.53 24.09 -18.22
CA ASP A 264 7.78 23.79 -17.00
C ASP A 264 6.94 22.49 -16.98
N ARG A 265 7.53 21.37 -17.37
CA ARG A 265 6.92 20.06 -17.25
C ARG A 265 7.69 19.23 -16.24
N GLU A 266 6.97 18.47 -15.45
CA GLU A 266 7.59 17.46 -14.60
C GLU A 266 8.27 16.42 -15.49
N ALA A 267 9.49 16.04 -15.16
CA ALA A 267 10.24 15.04 -15.87
C ALA A 267 10.77 13.98 -14.90
N TYR A 268 10.82 12.75 -15.38
CA TYR A 268 11.20 11.58 -14.61
C TYR A 268 12.40 10.89 -15.26
N LEU A 269 13.47 10.72 -14.50
CA LEU A 269 14.53 9.79 -14.84
C LEU A 269 14.10 8.41 -14.37
N ASN A 270 13.87 7.50 -15.29
CA ASN A 270 13.60 6.10 -15.02
C ASN A 270 14.86 5.31 -15.29
N VAL A 271 15.22 4.42 -14.37
CA VAL A 271 16.29 3.44 -14.54
C VAL A 271 15.73 2.05 -14.29
N SER A 272 16.22 1.07 -15.06
CA SER A 272 15.85 -0.33 -14.87
C SER A 272 16.99 -1.26 -15.25
N TRP A 273 16.92 -2.47 -14.74
CA TRP A 273 17.90 -3.51 -14.95
C TRP A 273 17.20 -4.76 -15.41
N THR A 274 17.60 -5.29 -16.56
CA THR A 274 17.05 -6.54 -17.09
C THR A 274 18.13 -7.60 -17.17
N ARG A 275 17.72 -8.87 -17.04
CA ARG A 275 18.63 -10.01 -17.21
C ARG A 275 19.13 -10.05 -18.64
N LYS A 276 20.45 -10.19 -18.82
CA LYS A 276 21.11 -10.17 -20.14
C LYS A 276 20.92 -11.49 -20.90
N GLU A 277 20.97 -12.60 -20.19
CA GLU A 277 20.86 -13.97 -20.74
C GLU A 277 19.88 -14.78 -19.89
N ASP A 278 19.34 -15.86 -20.44
CA ASP A 278 18.53 -16.80 -19.68
C ASP A 278 19.31 -17.44 -18.53
N SER A 279 18.62 -17.66 -17.43
CA SER A 279 19.11 -18.47 -16.31
C SER A 279 18.04 -19.51 -15.93
N PRO A 280 18.37 -20.51 -15.13
CA PRO A 280 17.37 -21.52 -14.72
C PRO A 280 16.13 -20.95 -14.04
N MET A 281 16.24 -19.77 -13.41
CA MET A 281 15.17 -19.16 -12.61
C MET A 281 14.65 -17.84 -13.18
N ILE A 282 15.41 -17.17 -14.05
CA ILE A 282 15.08 -15.83 -14.54
C ILE A 282 15.31 -15.79 -16.05
N ALA A 283 14.27 -15.46 -16.79
CA ALA A 283 14.35 -15.32 -18.24
C ALA A 283 15.14 -14.06 -18.64
N LYS A 284 15.75 -14.11 -19.81
CA LYS A 284 16.31 -12.95 -20.49
C LYS A 284 15.26 -11.82 -20.55
N ASP A 285 15.74 -10.58 -20.49
CA ASP A 285 14.95 -9.35 -20.50
C ASP A 285 13.98 -9.17 -19.31
N TRP A 286 13.96 -10.10 -18.35
CA TRP A 286 13.19 -9.91 -17.11
C TRP A 286 13.76 -8.76 -16.28
N GLU A 287 12.90 -7.80 -15.89
CA GLU A 287 13.27 -6.67 -15.04
C GLU A 287 13.48 -7.13 -13.59
N VAL A 288 14.74 -7.03 -13.12
CA VAL A 288 15.14 -7.44 -11.77
C VAL A 288 15.20 -6.27 -10.78
N ALA A 289 15.39 -5.05 -11.26
CA ALA A 289 15.44 -3.84 -10.43
C ALA A 289 15.06 -2.60 -11.24
N TYR A 290 14.55 -1.60 -10.56
CA TYR A 290 14.24 -0.28 -11.12
C TYR A 290 14.21 0.82 -10.07
N ASP A 291 14.50 2.05 -10.49
CA ASP A 291 14.32 3.26 -9.68
C ASP A 291 13.80 4.39 -10.56
N GLN A 292 13.13 5.35 -9.95
CA GLN A 292 12.63 6.54 -10.62
C GLN A 292 12.96 7.78 -9.80
N PHE A 293 13.38 8.84 -10.48
CA PHE A 293 13.73 10.12 -9.85
C PHE A 293 12.98 11.26 -10.53
N ILE A 294 12.30 12.08 -9.73
CA ILE A 294 11.69 13.32 -10.22
C ILE A 294 12.81 14.33 -10.46
N LEU A 295 12.91 14.81 -11.67
CA LEU A 295 13.88 15.83 -12.05
C LEU A 295 13.37 17.24 -11.71
N PRO A 296 14.26 18.20 -11.39
CA PRO A 296 13.83 19.55 -11.00
C PRO A 296 13.27 20.34 -12.18
N GLY A 297 12.32 21.23 -11.91
CA GLY A 297 11.71 22.12 -12.91
C GLY A 297 10.19 22.12 -12.89
N TYR A 298 9.59 21.32 -12.01
CA TYR A 298 8.13 21.25 -11.89
C TYR A 298 7.52 22.58 -11.44
N LYS A 299 6.70 23.14 -12.29
CA LYS A 299 5.62 24.04 -11.93
C LYS A 299 4.36 23.42 -12.47
N ASN A 300 3.27 23.43 -11.69
CA ASN A 300 1.96 22.91 -12.11
C ASN A 300 1.69 23.16 -13.60
N SER A 301 1.97 22.15 -14.42
CA SER A 301 1.72 22.24 -15.85
C SER A 301 0.22 22.30 -16.07
N THR A 302 -0.26 23.37 -16.66
CA THR A 302 -1.64 23.49 -17.11
C THR A 302 -1.88 22.83 -18.47
N ALA A 303 -0.85 22.21 -19.04
CA ALA A 303 -0.88 21.64 -20.40
C ALA A 303 -1.86 20.48 -20.57
N HIS A 304 -2.25 19.84 -19.45
CA HIS A 304 -3.23 18.74 -19.45
C HIS A 304 -4.66 19.19 -19.18
N ARG A 305 -4.87 20.48 -18.88
CA ARG A 305 -6.22 20.98 -18.60
C ARG A 305 -7.05 20.94 -19.86
N PRO A 306 -8.25 20.37 -19.79
CA PRO A 306 -9.15 20.36 -20.92
C PRO A 306 -9.61 21.80 -21.26
N GLN A 307 -9.90 22.03 -22.51
CA GLN A 307 -10.58 23.25 -22.95
C GLN A 307 -12.04 23.21 -22.53
N LYS A 308 -12.68 24.40 -22.48
CA LYS A 308 -14.12 24.50 -22.20
C LYS A 308 -14.91 23.67 -23.21
N ALA A 309 -15.66 22.69 -22.71
CA ALA A 309 -16.41 21.73 -23.53
C ALA A 309 -17.84 22.20 -23.87
N GLY A 310 -18.45 23.09 -23.04
CA GLY A 310 -19.81 23.53 -23.18
C GLY A 310 -20.27 24.42 -22.02
N GLU A 311 -21.55 24.49 -21.77
CA GLU A 311 -22.13 25.21 -20.62
C GLU A 311 -22.12 24.29 -19.39
N THR A 312 -21.33 24.67 -18.40
CA THR A 312 -21.27 23.98 -17.10
C THR A 312 -22.21 24.65 -16.12
N THR A 313 -23.05 23.86 -15.45
CA THR A 313 -23.87 24.34 -14.32
C THR A 313 -23.67 23.43 -13.12
N PHE A 314 -23.90 23.97 -11.92
CA PHE A 314 -23.85 23.22 -10.67
C PHE A 314 -24.91 23.69 -9.68
N THR A 315 -25.29 22.80 -8.77
CA THR A 315 -26.16 23.15 -7.64
C THR A 315 -25.59 22.59 -6.33
N VAL A 316 -25.90 23.30 -5.25
CA VAL A 316 -25.53 22.90 -3.89
C VAL A 316 -26.78 22.64 -3.08
N ASP A 317 -26.85 21.51 -2.41
CA ASP A 317 -27.96 21.15 -1.55
C ASP A 317 -28.04 22.10 -0.34
N LYS A 318 -29.22 22.70 -0.12
CA LYS A 318 -29.42 23.73 0.91
C LYS A 318 -29.47 23.19 2.34
N GLN A 319 -29.65 21.88 2.51
CA GLN A 319 -29.70 21.24 3.83
C GLN A 319 -28.33 20.68 4.22
N THR A 320 -27.61 20.10 3.28
CA THR A 320 -26.34 19.42 3.52
C THR A 320 -25.11 20.24 3.12
N GLY A 321 -25.26 21.23 2.23
CA GLY A 321 -24.13 21.99 1.69
C GLY A 321 -23.28 21.20 0.70
N ALA A 322 -23.68 19.98 0.33
CA ALA A 322 -23.00 19.14 -0.61
C ALA A 322 -23.22 19.61 -2.06
N LEU A 323 -22.26 19.37 -2.96
CA LEU A 323 -22.46 19.57 -4.40
C LEU A 323 -23.45 18.51 -4.89
N ALA A 324 -24.69 18.94 -5.15
CA ALA A 324 -25.80 18.05 -5.50
C ALA A 324 -25.81 17.68 -6.98
N SER A 325 -25.34 18.58 -7.86
CA SER A 325 -25.35 18.41 -9.31
C SER A 325 -24.15 19.10 -9.93
N LEU A 326 -23.59 18.48 -10.95
CA LEU A 326 -22.62 19.04 -11.88
C LEU A 326 -23.02 18.59 -13.28
N SER A 327 -23.43 19.52 -14.12
CA SER A 327 -23.88 19.17 -15.48
C SER A 327 -23.12 19.92 -16.58
N LEU A 328 -23.05 19.29 -17.75
CA LEU A 328 -22.50 19.85 -18.98
C LEU A 328 -23.59 19.84 -20.05
N ASP A 329 -23.95 21.02 -20.57
CA ASP A 329 -25.01 21.19 -21.56
C ASP A 329 -26.35 20.50 -21.16
N GLY A 330 -26.68 20.60 -19.84
CA GLY A 330 -27.89 20.02 -19.24
C GLY A 330 -27.81 18.53 -18.91
N ARG A 331 -26.68 17.83 -19.23
CA ARG A 331 -26.49 16.43 -18.86
C ARG A 331 -25.79 16.33 -17.51
N GLU A 332 -26.39 15.60 -16.58
CA GLU A 332 -25.84 15.33 -15.24
C GLU A 332 -24.64 14.39 -15.34
N LEU A 333 -23.58 14.70 -14.59
CA LEU A 333 -22.34 13.92 -14.52
C LEU A 333 -22.20 13.14 -13.20
N LEU A 334 -22.97 13.50 -12.17
CA LEU A 334 -22.94 12.87 -10.87
C LEU A 334 -24.15 11.96 -10.68
N SER A 335 -23.95 10.78 -10.13
CA SER A 335 -25.06 9.90 -9.70
C SER A 335 -25.43 10.10 -8.24
N THR A 336 -24.52 10.64 -7.44
CA THR A 336 -24.75 11.03 -6.03
C THR A 336 -24.08 12.37 -5.73
N PRO A 337 -24.55 13.11 -4.71
CA PRO A 337 -23.89 14.34 -4.27
C PRO A 337 -22.42 14.07 -3.87
N VAL A 338 -21.58 15.09 -4.08
CA VAL A 338 -20.19 15.08 -3.58
C VAL A 338 -20.18 15.45 -2.12
N THR A 339 -19.72 14.56 -1.26
CA THR A 339 -19.71 14.71 0.21
C THR A 339 -18.32 14.55 0.78
N LEU A 340 -18.15 15.05 2.03
CA LEU A 340 -16.93 14.83 2.80
C LEU A 340 -16.74 13.32 3.09
N SER A 341 -15.52 12.84 2.94
CA SER A 341 -15.12 11.44 3.22
C SER A 341 -14.05 11.39 4.31
N LEU A 342 -14.36 10.72 5.43
CA LEU A 342 -13.48 10.58 6.60
C LEU A 342 -13.22 9.12 6.95
N PHE A 343 -13.93 8.19 6.35
CA PHE A 343 -13.94 6.76 6.60
C PHE A 343 -13.59 5.97 5.34
N ARG A 344 -13.06 4.77 5.50
CA ARG A 344 -12.92 3.77 4.43
C ARG A 344 -13.46 2.43 4.91
N PRO A 345 -13.95 1.56 4.01
CA PRO A 345 -14.20 0.16 4.34
C PRO A 345 -12.95 -0.43 5.01
N ALA A 346 -13.14 -1.00 6.21
CA ALA A 346 -12.00 -1.40 7.03
C ALA A 346 -11.17 -2.48 6.36
N THR A 347 -9.86 -2.29 6.27
CA THR A 347 -8.94 -3.38 5.94
C THR A 347 -8.82 -4.34 7.13
N ASP A 348 -8.31 -5.55 6.89
CA ASP A 348 -8.02 -6.49 7.98
C ASP A 348 -7.11 -5.85 9.04
N ASN A 349 -6.14 -5.04 8.61
CA ASN A 349 -5.25 -4.31 9.51
C ASN A 349 -5.95 -3.20 10.28
N ASP A 350 -6.86 -2.44 9.64
CA ASP A 350 -7.65 -1.40 10.31
C ASP A 350 -8.46 -1.95 11.49
N ASN A 351 -8.93 -3.21 11.40
CA ASN A 351 -9.66 -3.88 12.46
C ASN A 351 -8.81 -4.17 13.72
N ARG A 352 -7.49 -4.23 13.58
CA ARG A 352 -6.53 -4.54 14.64
C ARG A 352 -5.66 -3.34 15.04
N ASP A 353 -5.51 -2.33 14.18
CA ASP A 353 -4.73 -1.13 14.49
C ASP A 353 -5.36 -0.33 15.65
N LYS A 354 -4.52 0.09 16.58
CA LYS A 354 -4.94 0.96 17.70
C LYS A 354 -5.49 2.30 17.22
N ASN A 355 -5.05 2.80 16.06
CA ASN A 355 -5.53 4.02 15.41
C ASN A 355 -6.59 3.75 14.32
N GLY A 356 -7.02 2.50 14.17
CA GLY A 356 -7.87 2.03 13.09
C GLY A 356 -9.37 2.18 13.36
N VAL A 357 -10.14 1.27 12.77
CA VAL A 357 -11.61 1.34 12.65
C VAL A 357 -12.34 1.47 13.99
N ARG A 358 -11.78 0.91 15.07
CA ARG A 358 -12.39 1.04 16.41
C ARG A 358 -12.51 2.51 16.84
N LEU A 359 -11.50 3.33 16.56
CA LEU A 359 -11.54 4.76 16.86
C LEU A 359 -12.45 5.52 15.90
N TRP A 360 -12.44 5.15 14.63
CA TRP A 360 -13.29 5.78 13.61
C TRP A 360 -14.76 5.56 13.89
N ARG A 361 -15.18 4.32 14.22
CA ARG A 361 -16.56 3.99 14.60
C ARG A 361 -16.95 4.55 15.98
N LYS A 362 -16.01 4.63 16.93
CA LYS A 362 -16.26 5.29 18.21
C LYS A 362 -16.63 6.76 18.04
N ALA A 363 -15.98 7.44 17.09
CA ALA A 363 -16.33 8.81 16.71
C ALA A 363 -17.56 8.87 15.77
N GLY A 364 -17.98 7.74 15.17
CA GLY A 364 -19.11 7.65 14.24
C GLY A 364 -18.78 8.18 12.85
N LEU A 365 -17.50 8.08 12.42
CA LEU A 365 -17.05 8.56 11.10
C LEU A 365 -17.53 7.67 9.95
N ASP A 366 -17.96 6.46 10.24
CA ASP A 366 -18.52 5.48 9.30
C ASP A 366 -19.93 5.85 8.78
N ASN A 367 -20.60 6.77 9.47
CA ASN A 367 -21.92 7.25 9.04
C ASN A 367 -22.10 8.71 9.47
N ILE A 368 -21.49 9.61 8.67
CA ILE A 368 -21.58 11.06 8.88
C ILE A 368 -22.64 11.68 7.99
N THR A 369 -23.24 12.75 8.50
CA THR A 369 -24.13 13.64 7.76
C THR A 369 -23.64 15.09 7.89
N GLN A 370 -23.96 15.89 6.90
CA GLN A 370 -23.65 17.32 6.89
C GLN A 370 -24.94 18.11 7.13
N LYS A 371 -24.87 19.16 7.95
CA LYS A 371 -25.99 20.06 8.21
C LYS A 371 -25.54 21.51 8.04
N VAL A 372 -26.19 22.22 7.15
CA VAL A 372 -25.87 23.63 6.85
C VAL A 372 -26.08 24.51 8.08
N VAL A 373 -25.07 25.30 8.41
CA VAL A 373 -25.11 26.39 9.39
C VAL A 373 -25.30 27.72 8.66
N SER A 374 -24.62 27.93 7.55
CA SER A 374 -24.79 29.08 6.68
C SER A 374 -24.50 28.75 5.25
N LEU A 375 -25.27 29.33 4.33
CA LEU A 375 -25.10 29.17 2.89
C LEU A 375 -25.27 30.52 2.22
N LYS A 376 -24.33 30.85 1.33
CA LYS A 376 -24.38 32.09 0.51
C LYS A 376 -24.22 31.69 -0.95
N GLU A 377 -25.24 32.00 -1.73
CA GLU A 377 -25.26 31.79 -3.18
C GLU A 377 -24.86 33.12 -3.87
N GLY A 378 -23.93 33.04 -4.84
CA GLY A 378 -23.56 34.09 -5.76
C GLY A 378 -23.79 33.63 -7.20
N LYS A 379 -23.51 34.48 -8.18
CA LYS A 379 -23.76 34.19 -9.60
C LYS A 379 -23.05 32.94 -10.10
N ASN A 380 -21.78 32.75 -9.72
CA ASN A 380 -20.92 31.63 -10.14
C ASN A 380 -20.21 30.98 -8.94
N SER A 381 -20.70 31.21 -7.73
CA SER A 381 -20.08 30.65 -6.53
C SER A 381 -21.09 30.42 -5.43
N THR A 382 -20.86 29.38 -4.65
CA THR A 382 -21.63 29.10 -3.43
C THR A 382 -20.64 28.80 -2.30
N THR A 383 -20.88 29.37 -1.13
CA THR A 383 -20.14 29.01 0.08
C THR A 383 -21.08 28.39 1.08
N ALA A 384 -20.71 27.27 1.65
CA ALA A 384 -21.48 26.57 2.67
C ALA A 384 -20.60 26.27 3.87
N ARG A 385 -21.07 26.64 5.06
CA ARG A 385 -20.52 26.15 6.33
C ARG A 385 -21.47 25.11 6.90
N VAL A 386 -20.93 23.96 7.26
CA VAL A 386 -21.71 22.82 7.75
C VAL A 386 -21.16 22.30 9.06
N GLU A 387 -22.05 21.81 9.91
CA GLU A 387 -21.69 20.87 10.96
C GLU A 387 -21.62 19.46 10.37
N VAL A 388 -20.58 18.71 10.72
CA VAL A 388 -20.46 17.30 10.41
C VAL A 388 -20.92 16.52 11.63
N LEU A 389 -21.99 15.75 11.46
CA LEU A 389 -22.64 15.01 12.54
C LEU A 389 -22.49 13.51 12.33
N ASN A 390 -22.28 12.76 13.39
CA ASN A 390 -22.38 11.29 13.34
C ASN A 390 -23.83 10.83 13.41
N ALA A 391 -24.08 9.51 13.26
CA ALA A 391 -25.42 8.91 13.28
C ALA A 391 -26.22 9.19 14.59
N LYS A 392 -25.53 9.57 15.67
CA LYS A 392 -26.16 9.95 16.96
C LYS A 392 -26.49 11.45 17.04
N GLY A 393 -26.25 12.20 15.96
CA GLY A 393 -26.43 13.64 15.94
C GLY A 393 -25.32 14.42 16.68
N GLN A 394 -24.25 13.77 17.11
CA GLN A 394 -23.12 14.43 17.77
C GLN A 394 -22.21 15.08 16.71
N LYS A 395 -21.82 16.33 16.93
CA LYS A 395 -20.91 17.06 16.05
C LYS A 395 -19.49 16.53 16.18
N VAL A 396 -18.97 15.99 15.08
CA VAL A 396 -17.59 15.47 14.98
C VAL A 396 -16.63 16.47 14.34
N GLY A 397 -17.16 17.59 13.83
CA GLY A 397 -16.36 18.69 13.27
C GLY A 397 -17.21 19.70 12.53
N THR A 398 -16.55 20.64 11.89
CA THR A 398 -17.15 21.60 10.95
C THR A 398 -16.41 21.55 9.63
N ALA A 399 -17.13 21.78 8.53
CA ALA A 399 -16.52 21.95 7.22
C ALA A 399 -17.00 23.23 6.54
N ASP A 400 -16.08 23.92 5.89
CA ASP A 400 -16.37 25.04 4.99
C ASP A 400 -16.13 24.59 3.56
N PHE A 401 -17.14 24.74 2.69
CA PHE A 401 -17.06 24.46 1.26
C PHE A 401 -17.15 25.76 0.48
N ILE A 402 -16.29 25.90 -0.52
CA ILE A 402 -16.34 27.00 -1.49
C ILE A 402 -16.39 26.38 -2.88
N TYR A 403 -17.54 26.49 -3.51
CA TYR A 403 -17.76 26.09 -4.90
C TYR A 403 -17.63 27.32 -5.77
N ALA A 404 -16.78 27.29 -6.78
CA ALA A 404 -16.57 28.43 -7.68
C ALA A 404 -16.40 27.96 -9.12
N LEU A 405 -17.38 28.28 -9.97
CA LEU A 405 -17.31 28.04 -11.40
C LEU A 405 -16.51 29.14 -12.08
N ASP A 406 -15.44 28.75 -12.76
CA ASP A 406 -14.63 29.70 -13.51
C ASP A 406 -15.17 29.92 -14.93
N ARG A 407 -14.61 30.93 -15.63
CA ARG A 407 -15.01 31.26 -17.02
C ARG A 407 -14.73 30.16 -18.04
N ASN A 408 -13.88 29.21 -17.70
CA ASN A 408 -13.53 28.06 -18.56
C ASN A 408 -14.42 26.84 -18.28
N GLY A 409 -15.45 26.98 -17.44
CA GLY A 409 -16.39 25.89 -17.12
C GLY A 409 -15.83 24.90 -16.09
N ALA A 410 -14.73 25.21 -15.42
CA ALA A 410 -14.18 24.37 -14.37
C ALA A 410 -14.77 24.74 -13.01
N LEU A 411 -15.25 23.76 -12.26
CA LEU A 411 -15.78 23.92 -10.91
C LEU A 411 -14.66 23.65 -9.88
N LYS A 412 -14.26 24.70 -9.16
CA LYS A 412 -13.35 24.58 -8.00
C LYS A 412 -14.14 24.24 -6.76
N VAL A 413 -13.75 23.18 -6.07
CA VAL A 413 -14.31 22.74 -4.79
C VAL A 413 -13.20 22.83 -3.76
N ASN A 414 -13.18 23.92 -2.99
CA ASN A 414 -12.24 24.09 -1.87
C ASN A 414 -12.95 23.75 -0.57
N THR A 415 -12.33 22.92 0.22
CA THR A 415 -12.87 22.41 1.48
C THR A 415 -11.88 22.68 2.61
N THR A 416 -12.39 23.15 3.74
CA THR A 416 -11.63 23.19 5.00
C THR A 416 -12.39 22.37 6.02
N PHE A 417 -11.77 21.34 6.56
CA PHE A 417 -12.35 20.54 7.63
C PHE A 417 -11.62 20.80 8.95
N GLU A 418 -12.39 21.00 10.01
CA GLU A 418 -11.92 21.20 11.37
C GLU A 418 -12.57 20.15 12.27
N PRO A 419 -11.85 19.05 12.61
CA PRO A 419 -12.36 17.99 13.47
C PRO A 419 -12.52 18.47 14.91
N ASP A 420 -13.53 17.95 15.62
CA ASP A 420 -13.58 18.03 17.07
C ASP A 420 -12.58 17.01 17.65
N THR A 421 -11.42 17.49 18.06
CA THR A 421 -10.34 16.63 18.58
C THR A 421 -10.65 15.98 19.93
N ALA A 422 -11.71 16.39 20.62
CA ALA A 422 -12.19 15.71 21.81
C ALA A 422 -12.83 14.36 21.45
N ILE A 423 -13.46 14.27 20.28
CA ILE A 423 -14.21 13.11 19.78
C ILE A 423 -13.38 12.32 18.76
N VAL A 424 -12.88 12.98 17.74
CA VAL A 424 -12.09 12.37 16.64
C VAL A 424 -10.65 12.23 17.09
N LYS A 425 -10.17 10.99 17.21
CA LYS A 425 -8.78 10.69 17.60
C LYS A 425 -7.96 10.12 16.44
N SER A 426 -8.62 9.65 15.39
CA SER A 426 -8.04 9.11 14.17
C SER A 426 -9.06 9.20 13.05
N MET A 427 -8.58 9.26 11.81
CA MET A 427 -9.39 9.24 10.58
C MET A 427 -8.75 8.32 9.56
N ALA A 428 -9.57 7.65 8.74
CA ALA A 428 -9.08 6.83 7.65
C ALA A 428 -8.59 7.66 6.47
N ARG A 429 -9.33 8.71 6.15
CA ARG A 429 -9.06 9.62 5.03
C ARG A 429 -9.56 11.03 5.31
N LEU A 430 -9.12 11.95 4.51
CA LEU A 430 -9.65 13.31 4.41
C LEU A 430 -9.80 13.67 2.94
N GLY A 431 -11.01 13.66 2.44
CA GLY A 431 -11.27 13.86 1.02
C GLY A 431 -12.75 14.06 0.70
N LEU A 432 -13.08 13.84 -0.56
CA LEU A 432 -14.43 13.88 -1.10
C LEU A 432 -14.78 12.52 -1.74
N THR A 433 -16.04 12.13 -1.64
CA THR A 433 -16.58 10.95 -2.30
C THR A 433 -17.87 11.26 -3.02
N PHE A 434 -18.08 10.58 -4.15
CA PHE A 434 -19.31 10.62 -4.95
C PHE A 434 -19.37 9.40 -5.84
N ARG A 435 -20.50 9.21 -6.51
CA ARG A 435 -20.67 8.14 -7.49
C ARG A 435 -21.03 8.70 -8.84
N VAL A 436 -20.63 7.97 -9.88
CA VAL A 436 -20.95 8.25 -11.28
C VAL A 436 -21.52 6.98 -11.92
N ALA A 437 -22.25 7.14 -13.05
CA ALA A 437 -22.76 6.00 -13.79
C ALA A 437 -21.63 5.07 -14.27
N ASP A 438 -21.87 3.78 -14.34
CA ASP A 438 -20.88 2.77 -14.76
C ASP A 438 -20.49 2.86 -16.25
N THR A 439 -21.15 3.73 -17.00
CA THR A 439 -20.75 4.11 -18.35
C THR A 439 -19.45 4.93 -18.41
N TYR A 440 -19.01 5.53 -17.29
CA TYR A 440 -17.73 6.26 -17.17
C TYR A 440 -16.57 5.33 -16.83
N ASP A 441 -16.39 4.27 -17.59
CA ASP A 441 -15.47 3.16 -17.35
C ASP A 441 -14.02 3.38 -17.85
N GLN A 442 -13.77 4.45 -18.61
CA GLN A 442 -12.43 4.78 -19.12
C GLN A 442 -11.69 5.68 -18.15
N VAL A 443 -10.74 5.14 -17.41
CA VAL A 443 -9.95 5.88 -16.43
C VAL A 443 -8.54 6.15 -16.97
N SER A 444 -8.08 7.39 -16.85
CA SER A 444 -6.68 7.77 -17.09
C SER A 444 -6.18 8.66 -15.95
N TYR A 445 -4.93 8.54 -15.59
CA TYR A 445 -4.35 9.41 -14.55
C TYR A 445 -2.84 9.57 -14.74
N LEU A 446 -2.31 10.67 -14.19
CA LEU A 446 -0.88 10.88 -13.97
C LEU A 446 -0.62 10.74 -12.47
N GLY A 447 0.04 9.67 -12.07
CA GLY A 447 0.28 9.35 -10.67
C GLY A 447 1.12 8.08 -10.53
N ARG A 448 1.25 7.54 -9.31
CA ARG A 448 1.89 6.23 -9.11
C ARG A 448 0.96 5.10 -9.56
N GLY A 449 1.52 4.16 -10.29
CA GLY A 449 0.80 2.99 -10.81
C GLY A 449 1.76 1.99 -11.47
N ASP A 450 1.22 1.06 -12.21
CA ASP A 450 -0.22 0.77 -12.49
C ASP A 450 -0.95 0.06 -11.33
N ASN A 451 -0.21 -0.50 -10.38
CA ASN A 451 -0.73 -1.20 -9.22
C ASN A 451 -1.26 -0.27 -8.12
N GLU A 452 -1.95 -0.85 -7.17
CA GLU A 452 -2.44 -0.19 -5.97
C GLU A 452 -1.28 0.30 -5.10
N THR A 453 -1.36 1.55 -4.64
CA THR A 453 -0.38 2.17 -3.74
C THR A 453 -1.05 2.91 -2.59
N TYR A 454 -0.39 2.91 -1.42
CA TYR A 454 -0.75 3.68 -0.23
C TYR A 454 0.48 4.42 0.29
N ALA A 455 0.31 5.40 1.15
CA ALA A 455 1.42 6.25 1.61
C ALA A 455 2.59 5.46 2.24
N ASP A 456 2.30 4.33 2.89
CA ASP A 456 3.28 3.41 3.50
C ASP A 456 3.63 2.20 2.62
N ARG A 457 3.11 2.15 1.38
CA ARG A 457 3.32 1.07 0.40
C ARG A 457 3.24 1.64 -1.02
N ASP A 458 4.23 2.43 -1.40
CA ASP A 458 4.25 3.18 -2.67
C ASP A 458 5.52 2.99 -3.50
N GLN A 459 6.49 2.23 -3.00
CA GLN A 459 7.79 2.07 -3.63
C GLN A 459 7.69 1.34 -4.98
N SER A 460 6.75 0.41 -5.10
CA SER A 460 6.50 -0.33 -6.34
C SER A 460 5.91 0.52 -7.46
N GLY A 461 5.19 1.60 -7.12
CA GLY A 461 4.53 2.47 -8.10
C GLY A 461 5.49 3.47 -8.75
N ARG A 462 5.60 3.47 -10.08
CA ARG A 462 6.26 4.55 -10.84
C ARG A 462 5.26 5.63 -11.18
N ILE A 463 5.68 6.90 -11.13
CA ILE A 463 4.85 8.00 -11.62
C ILE A 463 4.85 7.94 -13.14
N GLY A 464 3.67 7.92 -13.72
CA GLY A 464 3.48 7.80 -15.16
C GLY A 464 2.04 8.09 -15.59
N LEU A 465 1.84 8.07 -16.90
CA LEU A 465 0.52 8.14 -17.51
C LEU A 465 -0.06 6.74 -17.62
N TYR A 466 -1.15 6.50 -16.93
CA TYR A 466 -1.82 5.21 -16.93
C TYR A 466 -3.22 5.30 -17.50
N ARG A 467 -3.65 4.21 -18.14
CA ARG A 467 -5.02 3.99 -18.60
C ARG A 467 -5.51 2.67 -18.01
N THR A 468 -6.68 2.69 -17.44
CA THR A 468 -7.26 1.54 -16.74
C THR A 468 -8.78 1.62 -16.73
N THR A 469 -9.42 0.70 -16.06
CA THR A 469 -10.87 0.71 -15.77
C THR A 469 -11.08 0.57 -14.25
N PRO A 470 -12.26 0.93 -13.72
CA PRO A 470 -12.57 0.73 -12.31
C PRO A 470 -12.43 -0.72 -11.86
N GLU A 471 -12.74 -1.68 -12.73
CA GLU A 471 -12.57 -3.11 -12.47
C GLU A 471 -11.10 -3.50 -12.29
N ARG A 472 -10.19 -2.94 -13.09
CA ARG A 472 -8.75 -3.18 -12.96
C ARG A 472 -8.11 -2.41 -11.81
N MET A 473 -8.76 -1.35 -11.34
CA MET A 473 -8.31 -0.64 -10.14
C MET A 473 -8.68 -1.43 -8.88
N PHE A 474 -9.77 -2.18 -8.90
CA PHE A 474 -10.23 -2.98 -7.78
C PHE A 474 -9.44 -4.29 -7.66
N HIS A 475 -8.93 -4.58 -6.47
CA HIS A 475 -8.31 -5.87 -6.16
C HIS A 475 -9.23 -6.69 -5.26
N TYR A 476 -9.47 -7.95 -5.63
CA TYR A 476 -10.34 -8.87 -4.89
C TYR A 476 -9.57 -9.56 -3.76
N TYR A 477 -9.41 -8.89 -2.62
CA TYR A 477 -8.97 -9.56 -1.41
C TYR A 477 -10.02 -10.58 -0.96
N VAL A 478 -9.59 -11.64 -0.27
CA VAL A 478 -10.47 -12.75 0.15
C VAL A 478 -11.70 -12.24 0.92
N VAL A 479 -11.50 -11.30 1.83
CA VAL A 479 -12.58 -10.51 2.44
C VAL A 479 -12.60 -9.14 1.77
N PRO A 480 -13.72 -8.72 1.17
CA PRO A 480 -13.87 -7.39 0.59
C PRO A 480 -13.53 -6.29 1.58
N GLN A 481 -12.73 -5.32 1.14
CA GLN A 481 -12.22 -4.24 1.97
C GLN A 481 -11.79 -3.07 1.10
N SER A 482 -11.31 -1.97 1.70
CA SER A 482 -10.78 -0.83 0.96
C SER A 482 -9.64 -1.26 0.04
N THR A 483 -9.68 -0.83 -1.22
CA THR A 483 -8.72 -1.19 -2.28
C THR A 483 -8.72 -0.15 -3.40
N GLY A 484 -7.80 -0.29 -4.35
CA GLY A 484 -7.81 0.47 -5.60
C GLY A 484 -7.16 1.86 -5.53
N ASN A 485 -6.57 2.24 -4.39
CA ASN A 485 -5.98 3.55 -4.23
C ASN A 485 -4.74 3.75 -5.12
N ARG A 486 -4.55 4.98 -5.60
CA ARG A 486 -3.35 5.47 -6.31
C ARG A 486 -2.84 6.71 -5.60
N THR A 487 -1.55 6.75 -5.33
CA THR A 487 -0.89 7.88 -4.64
C THR A 487 -0.19 8.81 -5.64
N ASP A 488 0.23 9.98 -5.16
CA ASP A 488 0.97 10.98 -5.96
C ASP A 488 0.26 11.35 -7.27
N VAL A 489 -1.06 11.37 -7.27
CA VAL A 489 -1.86 11.71 -8.45
C VAL A 489 -1.81 13.22 -8.69
N ARG A 490 -1.47 13.63 -9.92
CA ARG A 490 -1.45 15.03 -10.36
C ARG A 490 -2.80 15.41 -10.95
N TRP A 491 -3.34 14.50 -11.72
CA TRP A 491 -4.69 14.58 -12.28
C TRP A 491 -5.25 13.18 -12.54
N ALA A 492 -6.57 13.08 -12.54
CA ALA A 492 -7.32 11.89 -12.96
C ALA A 492 -8.42 12.30 -13.92
N LYS A 493 -8.76 11.40 -14.83
CA LYS A 493 -9.84 11.58 -15.80
C LYS A 493 -10.63 10.29 -15.91
N PHE A 494 -11.94 10.38 -15.86
CA PHE A 494 -12.85 9.27 -16.10
C PHE A 494 -13.93 9.68 -17.09
N THR A 495 -14.09 8.88 -18.12
CA THR A 495 -14.95 9.18 -19.26
C THR A 495 -15.72 7.93 -19.71
N ASN A 496 -16.79 8.17 -20.45
CA ASN A 496 -17.41 7.14 -21.25
C ASN A 496 -16.61 6.90 -22.56
N HIS A 497 -17.06 5.95 -23.37
CA HIS A 497 -16.43 5.64 -24.67
C HIS A 497 -16.50 6.78 -25.69
N SER A 498 -17.39 7.75 -25.53
CA SER A 498 -17.46 8.95 -26.37
C SER A 498 -16.47 10.05 -25.93
N GLY A 499 -15.73 9.84 -24.84
CA GLY A 499 -14.78 10.81 -24.29
C GLY A 499 -15.38 11.81 -23.30
N GLU A 500 -16.69 11.74 -23.06
CA GLU A 500 -17.40 12.62 -22.14
C GLU A 500 -17.24 12.17 -20.69
N GLY A 501 -17.04 13.11 -19.78
CA GLY A 501 -16.87 12.79 -18.34
C GLY A 501 -16.31 13.93 -17.54
N ILE A 502 -15.43 13.59 -16.59
CA ILE A 502 -14.82 14.54 -15.67
C ILE A 502 -13.30 14.36 -15.66
N PHE A 503 -12.59 15.48 -15.80
CA PHE A 503 -11.17 15.59 -15.50
C PHE A 503 -11.02 16.28 -14.15
N VAL A 504 -10.12 15.76 -13.30
CA VAL A 504 -9.91 16.26 -11.93
C VAL A 504 -8.43 16.58 -11.74
N GLU A 505 -8.15 17.73 -11.15
CA GLU A 505 -6.83 18.09 -10.65
C GLU A 505 -6.92 18.72 -9.26
N SER A 506 -5.78 18.83 -8.58
CA SER A 506 -5.65 19.56 -7.34
C SER A 506 -4.43 20.52 -7.41
N ASN A 507 -4.32 21.43 -6.47
CA ASN A 507 -3.15 22.30 -6.34
C ASN A 507 -1.94 21.59 -5.71
N ARG A 508 -2.09 20.35 -5.28
CA ARG A 508 -1.06 19.44 -4.79
C ARG A 508 -1.35 18.02 -5.30
N THR A 509 -0.40 17.12 -5.15
CA THR A 509 -0.69 15.70 -5.38
C THR A 509 -1.77 15.20 -4.41
N PHE A 510 -2.56 14.26 -4.87
CA PHE A 510 -3.67 13.68 -4.11
C PHE A 510 -3.70 12.16 -4.29
N GLN A 511 -4.62 11.52 -3.60
CA GLN A 511 -4.88 10.09 -3.77
C GLN A 511 -6.23 9.90 -4.47
N PHE A 512 -6.31 8.88 -5.30
CA PHE A 512 -7.46 8.64 -6.15
C PHE A 512 -7.79 7.15 -6.21
N SER A 513 -9.06 6.84 -6.11
CA SER A 513 -9.61 5.53 -6.49
C SER A 513 -10.95 5.69 -7.18
N MET A 514 -11.24 4.77 -8.09
CA MET A 514 -12.54 4.60 -8.72
C MET A 514 -12.83 3.12 -8.80
N ILE A 515 -13.85 2.67 -8.07
CA ILE A 515 -14.11 1.25 -7.84
C ILE A 515 -15.56 0.90 -8.14
N PRO A 516 -15.85 -0.38 -8.52
CA PRO A 516 -17.17 -0.80 -8.98
C PRO A 516 -18.23 -1.01 -7.89
N PHE A 517 -17.89 -0.82 -6.63
CA PHE A 517 -18.75 -1.11 -5.49
C PHE A 517 -18.84 0.09 -4.55
N SER A 518 -19.95 0.18 -3.80
CA SER A 518 -20.09 1.19 -2.76
C SER A 518 -19.31 0.80 -1.50
N ASP A 519 -18.83 1.81 -0.74
CA ASP A 519 -18.16 1.58 0.55
C ASP A 519 -19.06 0.81 1.53
N VAL A 520 -20.37 1.06 1.48
CA VAL A 520 -21.36 0.36 2.33
C VAL A 520 -21.43 -1.13 2.01
N LEU A 521 -21.34 -1.49 0.73
CA LEU A 521 -21.32 -2.90 0.32
C LEU A 521 -20.01 -3.57 0.74
N LEU A 522 -18.87 -2.94 0.48
CA LEU A 522 -17.56 -3.47 0.89
C LEU A 522 -17.46 -3.70 2.39
N GLU A 523 -18.03 -2.81 3.20
CA GLU A 523 -18.01 -2.92 4.67
C GLU A 523 -18.87 -4.09 5.19
N LYS A 524 -19.89 -4.50 4.43
CA LYS A 524 -20.82 -5.57 4.81
C LYS A 524 -20.44 -6.93 4.24
N ALA A 525 -19.81 -6.96 3.08
CA ALA A 525 -19.47 -8.19 2.38
C ALA A 525 -18.46 -9.02 3.16
N ARG A 526 -18.68 -10.32 3.22
CA ARG A 526 -17.80 -11.30 3.87
C ARG A 526 -17.00 -12.09 2.86
N HIS A 527 -17.54 -12.27 1.66
CA HIS A 527 -16.92 -12.98 0.56
C HIS A 527 -17.08 -12.16 -0.74
N ILE A 528 -16.27 -12.45 -1.72
CA ILE A 528 -16.30 -11.72 -3.00
C ILE A 528 -17.59 -11.94 -3.81
N ASN A 529 -18.28 -13.06 -3.62
CA ASN A 529 -19.58 -13.34 -4.24
C ASN A 529 -20.74 -12.54 -3.63
N ASP A 530 -20.54 -11.91 -2.43
CA ASP A 530 -21.50 -10.95 -1.86
C ASP A 530 -21.51 -9.62 -2.63
N LEU A 531 -20.49 -9.38 -3.47
CA LEU A 531 -20.35 -8.12 -4.20
C LEU A 531 -21.29 -8.07 -5.42
N GLU A 532 -22.27 -7.19 -5.36
CA GLU A 532 -23.23 -6.96 -6.44
C GLU A 532 -23.05 -5.56 -7.04
N ARG A 533 -23.12 -5.51 -8.38
CA ARG A 533 -23.07 -4.25 -9.15
C ARG A 533 -24.43 -3.56 -9.08
N ASP A 534 -24.41 -2.26 -8.93
CA ASP A 534 -25.60 -1.42 -8.88
C ASP A 534 -25.63 -0.32 -9.97
N GLY A 535 -24.81 -0.48 -11.04
CA GLY A 535 -24.76 0.43 -12.19
C GLY A 535 -23.99 1.72 -11.92
N MET A 536 -23.17 1.78 -10.86
CA MET A 536 -22.40 2.98 -10.51
C MET A 536 -21.00 2.63 -10.05
N TYR A 537 -20.06 3.54 -10.30
CA TYR A 537 -18.73 3.53 -9.73
C TYR A 537 -18.61 4.52 -8.57
N THR A 538 -17.88 4.15 -7.54
CA THR A 538 -17.54 5.02 -6.41
C THR A 538 -16.19 5.69 -6.65
N VAL A 539 -16.16 7.01 -6.59
CA VAL A 539 -14.97 7.84 -6.77
C VAL A 539 -14.55 8.40 -5.42
N HIS A 540 -13.27 8.26 -5.10
CA HIS A 540 -12.63 8.93 -3.97
C HIS A 540 -11.55 9.87 -4.46
N LEU A 541 -11.58 11.10 -3.96
CA LEU A 541 -10.58 12.13 -4.16
C LEU A 541 -10.05 12.51 -2.78
N ASP A 542 -8.92 11.96 -2.39
CA ASP A 542 -8.39 12.14 -1.04
C ASP A 542 -7.20 13.08 -1.02
N ALA A 543 -7.27 14.11 -0.19
CA ALA A 543 -6.13 14.93 0.15
C ALA A 543 -5.12 14.15 1.00
N GLU A 544 -5.64 13.30 1.88
CA GLU A 544 -4.88 12.41 2.77
C GLU A 544 -5.64 11.09 2.93
N GLN A 545 -4.90 9.99 2.98
CA GLN A 545 -5.41 8.67 3.36
C GLN A 545 -4.36 7.95 4.20
N ALA A 546 -4.79 7.31 5.27
CA ALA A 546 -3.91 6.52 6.14
C ALA A 546 -3.27 5.34 5.37
N GLY A 547 -2.07 4.99 5.75
CA GLY A 547 -1.41 3.76 5.31
C GLY A 547 -2.21 2.51 5.63
N VAL A 548 -1.71 1.35 5.25
CA VAL A 548 -2.36 0.04 5.48
C VAL A 548 -1.74 -0.75 6.63
N GLY A 549 -0.47 -0.49 6.96
CA GLY A 549 0.22 -1.16 8.07
C GLY A 549 0.27 -2.68 7.98
N THR A 550 0.47 -3.34 9.13
CA THR A 550 0.52 -4.81 9.30
C THR A 550 -0.09 -5.26 10.63
N ALA A 551 -1.08 -4.51 11.13
CA ALA A 551 -1.60 -4.65 12.51
C ALA A 551 -2.33 -5.97 12.80
N THR A 552 -2.65 -6.78 11.80
CA THR A 552 -3.25 -8.11 12.00
C THR A 552 -2.35 -9.01 12.84
N CYS A 553 -1.03 -8.88 12.69
CA CYS A 553 -0.06 -9.55 13.55
C CYS A 553 1.28 -8.77 13.60
N GLY A 554 1.23 -7.47 13.73
CA GLY A 554 2.45 -6.64 13.72
C GLY A 554 2.17 -5.20 14.10
N PRO A 555 3.10 -4.29 13.78
CA PRO A 555 2.88 -2.86 13.98
C PRO A 555 1.72 -2.33 13.13
N GLY A 556 0.97 -1.38 13.68
CA GLY A 556 0.01 -0.59 12.93
C GLY A 556 0.69 0.39 11.99
N VAL A 557 -0.13 1.25 11.38
CA VAL A 557 0.34 2.33 10.52
C VAL A 557 1.31 3.23 11.28
N LEU A 558 2.47 3.49 10.69
CA LEU A 558 3.48 4.37 11.30
C LEU A 558 2.95 5.82 11.41
N PRO A 559 3.37 6.58 12.43
CA PRO A 559 2.82 7.91 12.71
C PRO A 559 2.83 8.88 11.52
N GLN A 560 3.87 8.83 10.69
CA GLN A 560 4.00 9.69 9.51
C GLN A 560 3.01 9.39 8.38
N TYR A 561 2.37 8.21 8.42
CA TYR A 561 1.39 7.76 7.43
C TYR A 561 -0.05 7.77 7.96
N LEU A 562 -0.28 8.31 9.15
CA LEU A 562 -1.61 8.58 9.69
C LEU A 562 -2.17 9.90 9.13
N VAL A 563 -3.47 9.97 8.96
CA VAL A 563 -4.15 11.24 8.63
C VAL A 563 -4.10 12.15 9.85
N PRO A 564 -3.51 13.35 9.75
CA PRO A 564 -3.41 14.26 10.89
C PRO A 564 -4.78 14.78 11.34
N VAL A 565 -5.11 14.60 12.63
CA VAL A 565 -6.37 15.10 13.22
C VAL A 565 -6.21 16.54 13.64
N LYS A 566 -6.32 17.45 12.67
CA LYS A 566 -6.22 18.90 12.84
C LYS A 566 -7.03 19.60 11.77
N LYS A 567 -7.23 20.92 11.91
CA LYS A 567 -7.81 21.74 10.84
C LYS A 567 -6.95 21.67 9.58
N GLN A 568 -7.54 21.30 8.45
CA GLN A 568 -6.88 21.18 7.16
C GLN A 568 -7.74 21.68 6.01
N GLY A 569 -7.10 22.37 5.07
CA GLY A 569 -7.70 22.79 3.80
C GLY A 569 -7.19 21.96 2.63
N PHE A 570 -8.07 21.64 1.71
CA PHE A 570 -7.75 20.95 0.44
C PHE A 570 -8.74 21.40 -0.64
N GLY A 571 -8.43 21.10 -1.89
CA GLY A 571 -9.30 21.49 -2.99
C GLY A 571 -9.07 20.70 -4.25
N PHE A 572 -10.14 20.48 -5.00
CA PHE A 572 -10.16 19.86 -6.31
C PHE A 572 -10.80 20.79 -7.34
N THR A 573 -10.33 20.68 -8.58
CA THR A 573 -10.96 21.35 -9.71
C THR A 573 -11.52 20.29 -10.63
N LEU A 574 -12.83 20.33 -10.84
CA LEU A 574 -13.57 19.42 -11.68
C LEU A 574 -13.83 20.09 -13.04
N TYR A 575 -13.36 19.49 -14.10
CA TYR A 575 -13.58 19.95 -15.47
C TYR A 575 -14.53 18.97 -16.16
N PRO A 576 -15.79 19.35 -16.42
CA PRO A 576 -16.64 18.62 -17.35
C PRO A 576 -16.00 18.62 -18.75
N ILE A 577 -15.97 17.46 -19.40
CA ILE A 577 -15.32 17.26 -20.71
C ILE A 577 -16.24 16.50 -21.68
N LYS A 578 -16.01 16.74 -22.99
CA LYS A 578 -16.62 16.02 -24.12
C LYS A 578 -15.57 15.30 -24.92
#